data_ac2ca00713e57f909fc8272184546765
#
_entry.id   ac2ca00713e57f909fc8272184546765
#
_cell.length_a   1.000
_cell.length_b   1.000
_cell.length_c   1.000
_cell.angle_alpha   90.00
_cell.angle_beta   90.00
_cell.angle_gamma   90.00
#
_symmetry.space_group_name_H-M   'P 1'
#
loop_
_entity.id
_entity.type
_entity.pdbx_description
1 polymer ?
#
loop_
_entity_poly.entity_id
_entity_poly.type
_entity_poly.pdbx_seq_one_letter_code
_entity_poly.pdbx_strand_id
1 'polypeptide(L)'
;MKAGLDGGVSQHYIPLGMESQTQAARGRPREFDPEKALAAALNVFWRRGYEGASMAELTEAMGITKPSLYACFGNKESLFRKALDLYERDKLCYIKTALEAPTAKGVAERILRGSLAIQTGTTDPHGCLGVISTVACTAQAESIRDEVIARRASSDAALAARFERARAEGDFPESIDPQALVTYLSAIMQGMAVQAGAGTPREKLEQLVETTLTVWPGK
;
A
#
# COMPACT_ATOMS: atom_id res chain seq x y z
N MET A 1 0.69 -70.42 -70.31
CA MET A 1 1.63 -69.69 -71.18
C MET A 1 1.85 -68.30 -70.60
N LYS A 2 3.08 -67.98 -70.28
CA LYS A 2 3.73 -66.69 -70.02
C LYS A 2 3.15 -65.81 -68.95
N ALA A 3 3.81 -65.68 -67.83
CA ALA A 3 4.92 -64.80 -67.50
C ALA A 3 4.39 -63.35 -67.31
N GLY A 4 4.51 -62.70 -66.20
CA GLY A 4 5.65 -62.33 -65.39
C GLY A 4 5.56 -60.88 -65.08
N LEU A 5 6.14 -60.59 -64.00
CA LEU A 5 6.80 -59.32 -63.64
C LEU A 5 6.13 -58.49 -62.53
N ASP A 6 6.74 -58.66 -61.50
CA ASP A 6 7.12 -57.93 -60.35
C ASP A 6 7.24 -56.39 -60.60
N GLY A 7 6.75 -55.61 -59.67
CA GLY A 7 6.88 -54.18 -59.62
C GLY A 7 6.70 -53.67 -58.21
N GLY A 8 7.72 -53.90 -57.38
CA GLY A 8 7.75 -53.37 -56.01
C GLY A 8 7.76 -51.86 -55.99
N VAL A 9 6.80 -51.28 -55.33
CA VAL A 9 6.79 -49.85 -55.00
C VAL A 9 7.35 -49.65 -53.61
N SER A 10 8.56 -49.13 -53.58
CA SER A 10 9.24 -48.71 -52.37
C SER A 10 8.47 -47.52 -51.75
N GLN A 11 7.84 -47.76 -50.59
CA GLN A 11 7.28 -46.69 -49.76
C GLN A 11 8.42 -45.97 -49.06
N HIS A 12 8.69 -44.75 -49.48
CA HIS A 12 9.53 -43.81 -48.74
C HIS A 12 8.79 -43.35 -47.54
N TYR A 13 9.24 -43.75 -46.34
CA TYR A 13 8.83 -43.24 -45.06
C TYR A 13 9.41 -41.84 -44.91
N ILE A 14 8.54 -40.78 -44.86
CA ILE A 14 8.87 -39.43 -44.51
C ILE A 14 8.68 -39.31 -43.00
N PRO A 15 9.72 -39.03 -42.19
CA PRO A 15 9.51 -38.74 -40.78
C PRO A 15 8.84 -37.39 -40.63
N LEU A 16 7.67 -37.40 -39.96
CA LEU A 16 6.95 -36.22 -39.51
C LEU A 16 7.85 -35.33 -38.67
N GLY A 17 7.84 -34.05 -38.99
CA GLY A 17 8.68 -33.04 -38.41
C GLY A 17 8.64 -32.97 -36.89
N MET A 18 9.80 -32.80 -36.32
CA MET A 18 10.00 -32.32 -34.97
C MET A 18 9.41 -30.92 -34.87
N GLU A 19 8.29 -30.82 -34.15
CA GLU A 19 7.82 -29.54 -33.64
C GLU A 19 8.90 -28.98 -32.70
N SER A 20 9.61 -27.99 -33.17
CA SER A 20 10.48 -27.20 -32.33
C SER A 20 9.61 -26.41 -31.35
N GLN A 21 9.49 -26.90 -30.12
CA GLN A 21 9.01 -26.11 -29.02
C GLN A 21 9.98 -24.94 -28.86
N THR A 22 9.55 -23.80 -29.37
CA THR A 22 10.17 -22.50 -29.04
C THR A 22 10.01 -22.28 -27.55
N GLN A 23 11.00 -22.73 -26.81
CA GLN A 23 11.18 -22.41 -25.39
C GLN A 23 11.27 -20.89 -25.31
N ALA A 24 10.22 -20.25 -24.77
CA ALA A 24 10.21 -18.81 -24.53
C ALA A 24 11.50 -18.44 -23.79
N ALA A 25 12.29 -17.58 -24.40
CA ALA A 25 13.54 -17.12 -23.82
C ALA A 25 13.29 -16.62 -22.41
N ARG A 26 13.79 -17.33 -21.41
CA ARG A 26 13.87 -16.85 -20.03
C ARG A 26 14.66 -15.56 -20.11
N GLY A 27 13.99 -14.43 -19.88
CA GLY A 27 14.63 -13.13 -19.81
C GLY A 27 15.83 -13.18 -18.87
N ARG A 28 16.89 -12.44 -19.22
CA ARG A 28 18.11 -12.33 -18.39
C ARG A 28 17.69 -12.18 -16.92
N PRO A 29 18.28 -12.93 -15.96
CA PRO A 29 17.97 -12.76 -14.55
C PRO A 29 18.05 -11.30 -14.16
N ARG A 30 17.04 -10.77 -13.44
CA ARG A 30 17.06 -9.39 -12.96
C ARG A 30 18.27 -9.23 -12.05
N GLU A 31 19.06 -8.21 -12.29
CA GLU A 31 20.27 -7.90 -11.49
C GLU A 31 19.93 -7.37 -10.08
N PHE A 32 18.64 -7.21 -9.76
CA PHE A 32 18.18 -6.67 -8.47
C PHE A 32 16.89 -7.34 -8.00
N ASP A 33 16.64 -7.27 -6.70
CA ASP A 33 15.41 -7.73 -6.05
C ASP A 33 14.32 -6.63 -6.14
N PRO A 34 13.23 -6.84 -6.87
CA PRO A 34 12.18 -5.84 -7.04
C PRO A 34 11.48 -5.45 -5.73
N GLU A 35 11.33 -6.38 -4.77
CA GLU A 35 10.68 -6.07 -3.49
C GLU A 35 11.55 -5.15 -2.64
N LYS A 36 12.85 -5.41 -2.56
CA LYS A 36 13.80 -4.53 -1.87
C LYS A 36 13.88 -3.16 -2.52
N ALA A 37 13.92 -3.11 -3.86
CA ALA A 37 13.91 -1.86 -4.59
C ALA A 37 12.61 -1.07 -4.34
N LEU A 38 11.44 -1.73 -4.32
CA LEU A 38 10.17 -1.09 -4.03
C LEU A 38 10.12 -0.56 -2.58
N ALA A 39 10.64 -1.30 -1.61
CA ALA A 39 10.73 -0.85 -0.23
C ALA A 39 11.63 0.40 -0.08
N ALA A 40 12.73 0.46 -0.84
CA ALA A 40 13.59 1.65 -0.88
C ALA A 40 12.86 2.85 -1.50
N ALA A 41 12.11 2.64 -2.59
CA ALA A 41 11.28 3.68 -3.20
C ALA A 41 10.18 4.17 -2.24
N LEU A 42 9.52 3.26 -1.51
CA LEU A 42 8.55 3.60 -0.48
C LEU A 42 9.14 4.55 0.55
N ASN A 43 10.36 4.29 1.05
CA ASN A 43 11.03 5.16 2.01
C ASN A 43 11.31 6.56 1.46
N VAL A 44 11.66 6.69 0.18
CA VAL A 44 11.84 8.00 -0.47
C VAL A 44 10.52 8.74 -0.56
N PHE A 45 9.47 8.08 -1.05
CA PHE A 45 8.13 8.68 -1.13
C PHE A 45 7.58 9.06 0.24
N TRP A 46 7.83 8.27 1.27
CA TRP A 46 7.35 8.56 2.62
C TRP A 46 8.02 9.81 3.23
N ARG A 47 9.29 10.05 2.90
CA ARG A 47 10.02 11.25 3.37
C ARG A 47 9.70 12.51 2.58
N ARG A 48 9.50 12.37 1.27
CA ARG A 48 9.42 13.49 0.32
C ARG A 48 8.03 13.77 -0.22
N GLY A 49 7.10 12.85 -0.04
CA GLY A 49 5.85 12.83 -0.79
C GLY A 49 6.06 12.44 -2.25
N TYR A 50 4.98 12.35 -3.00
CA TYR A 50 5.05 11.99 -4.42
C TYR A 50 5.84 13.01 -5.24
N GLU A 51 5.55 14.31 -5.08
CA GLU A 51 6.17 15.35 -5.90
C GLU A 51 7.62 15.61 -5.54
N GLY A 52 7.94 15.64 -4.24
CA GLY A 52 9.28 15.88 -3.75
C GLY A 52 10.29 14.77 -4.06
N ALA A 53 9.82 13.55 -4.35
CA ALA A 53 10.68 12.43 -4.75
C ALA A 53 11.13 12.58 -6.22
N SER A 54 12.41 12.85 -6.46
CA SER A 54 12.97 12.92 -7.83
C SER A 54 13.26 11.51 -8.38
N MET A 55 13.25 11.38 -9.73
CA MET A 55 13.64 10.11 -10.37
C MET A 55 15.11 9.73 -10.10
N ALA A 56 15.99 10.71 -9.90
CA ALA A 56 17.38 10.47 -9.54
C ALA A 56 17.49 9.88 -8.13
N GLU A 57 16.84 10.49 -7.14
CA GLU A 57 16.80 10.02 -5.75
C GLU A 57 16.16 8.62 -5.64
N LEU A 58 15.08 8.37 -6.41
CA LEU A 58 14.45 7.06 -6.45
C LEU A 58 15.39 5.98 -6.99
N THR A 59 16.03 6.21 -8.16
CA THR A 59 16.95 5.22 -8.75
C THR A 59 18.18 4.99 -7.88
N GLU A 60 18.70 6.01 -7.24
CA GLU A 60 19.81 5.92 -6.29
C GLU A 60 19.43 5.06 -5.08
N ALA A 61 18.32 5.38 -4.42
CA ALA A 61 17.84 4.63 -3.26
C ALA A 61 17.51 3.17 -3.59
N MET A 62 16.92 2.93 -4.77
CA MET A 62 16.59 1.59 -5.26
C MET A 62 17.82 0.78 -5.70
N GLY A 63 18.99 1.42 -5.90
CA GLY A 63 20.21 0.78 -6.41
C GLY A 63 20.07 0.28 -7.85
N ILE A 64 19.23 0.93 -8.69
CA ILE A 64 18.95 0.51 -10.07
C ILE A 64 19.09 1.66 -11.05
N THR A 65 19.26 1.32 -12.32
CA THR A 65 19.29 2.31 -13.39
C THR A 65 17.89 2.80 -13.75
N LYS A 66 17.80 4.01 -14.31
CA LYS A 66 16.53 4.57 -14.81
C LYS A 66 15.82 3.66 -15.84
N PRO A 67 16.52 3.07 -16.85
CA PRO A 67 15.90 2.08 -17.72
C PRO A 67 15.35 0.85 -16.99
N SER A 68 16.06 0.34 -15.98
CA SER A 68 15.61 -0.80 -15.17
C SER A 68 14.36 -0.46 -14.36
N LEU A 69 14.26 0.77 -13.83
CA LEU A 69 13.08 1.27 -13.15
C LEU A 69 11.88 1.27 -14.09
N TYR A 70 12.00 1.87 -15.27
CA TYR A 70 10.90 1.92 -16.24
C TYR A 70 10.47 0.52 -16.71
N ALA A 71 11.42 -0.39 -16.93
CA ALA A 71 11.13 -1.76 -17.36
C ALA A 71 10.39 -2.58 -16.27
N CYS A 72 10.68 -2.34 -14.99
CA CYS A 72 10.11 -3.12 -13.88
C CYS A 72 8.85 -2.50 -13.28
N PHE A 73 8.84 -1.18 -13.13
CA PHE A 73 7.82 -0.47 -12.36
C PHE A 73 6.97 0.50 -13.20
N GLY A 74 7.34 0.71 -14.47
CA GLY A 74 6.71 1.70 -15.33
C GLY A 74 7.19 3.12 -15.01
N ASN A 75 6.27 4.08 -14.95
CA ASN A 75 6.58 5.47 -14.64
C ASN A 75 6.58 5.73 -13.12
N LYS A 76 6.88 6.97 -12.71
CA LYS A 76 6.88 7.39 -11.29
C LYS A 76 5.52 7.18 -10.63
N GLU A 77 4.44 7.41 -11.34
CA GLU A 77 3.08 7.24 -10.85
C GLU A 77 2.76 5.76 -10.58
N SER A 78 3.10 4.86 -11.51
CA SER A 78 2.94 3.42 -11.32
C SER A 78 3.81 2.88 -10.18
N LEU A 79 5.04 3.41 -10.04
CA LEU A 79 5.93 3.06 -8.92
C LEU A 79 5.32 3.53 -7.58
N PHE A 80 4.76 4.74 -7.54
CA PHE A 80 4.13 5.27 -6.33
C PHE A 80 2.90 4.45 -5.92
N ARG A 81 2.05 4.05 -6.88
CA ARG A 81 0.90 3.16 -6.59
C ARG A 81 1.33 1.83 -5.98
N LYS A 82 2.39 1.22 -6.53
CA LYS A 82 2.97 -0.01 -5.94
C LYS A 82 3.55 0.23 -4.55
N ALA A 83 4.14 1.40 -4.31
CA ALA A 83 4.63 1.77 -2.99
C ALA A 83 3.48 2.01 -1.99
N LEU A 84 2.34 2.56 -2.43
CA LEU A 84 1.12 2.65 -1.61
C LEU A 84 0.57 1.27 -1.27
N ASP A 85 0.51 0.34 -2.23
CA ASP A 85 0.07 -1.03 -1.99
C ASP A 85 0.96 -1.72 -0.95
N LEU A 86 2.28 -1.55 -1.06
CA LEU A 86 3.25 -2.05 -0.09
C LEU A 86 3.05 -1.42 1.30
N TYR A 87 2.84 -0.11 1.36
CA TYR A 87 2.59 0.63 2.59
C TYR A 87 1.32 0.15 3.30
N GLU A 88 0.23 -0.02 2.57
CA GLU A 88 -1.03 -0.54 3.12
C GLU A 88 -0.88 -1.97 3.62
N ARG A 89 -0.24 -2.84 2.85
CA ARG A 89 -0.01 -4.24 3.22
C ARG A 89 0.82 -4.38 4.49
N ASP A 90 1.92 -3.63 4.59
CA ASP A 90 2.94 -3.87 5.61
C ASP A 90 2.80 -2.94 6.81
N LYS A 91 2.25 -1.74 6.62
CA LYS A 91 2.17 -0.71 7.68
C LYS A 91 0.75 -0.46 8.19
N LEU A 92 -0.28 -0.60 7.34
CA LEU A 92 -1.66 -0.34 7.73
C LEU A 92 -2.48 -1.61 8.04
N CYS A 93 -1.89 -2.80 7.97
CA CYS A 93 -2.58 -4.06 8.27
C CYS A 93 -3.21 -4.10 9.68
N TYR A 94 -2.67 -3.34 10.64
CA TYR A 94 -3.22 -3.25 11.99
C TYR A 94 -4.66 -2.68 12.03
N ILE A 95 -5.07 -1.88 11.04
CA ILE A 95 -6.41 -1.30 10.97
C ILE A 95 -7.45 -2.42 10.90
N LYS A 96 -7.19 -3.45 10.09
CA LYS A 96 -8.10 -4.59 9.96
C LYS A 96 -8.32 -5.30 11.30
N THR A 97 -7.26 -5.58 12.03
CA THR A 97 -7.35 -6.21 13.36
C THR A 97 -7.92 -5.28 14.43
N ALA A 98 -7.75 -3.97 14.26
CA ALA A 98 -8.36 -2.99 15.16
C ALA A 98 -9.89 -3.02 15.10
N LEU A 99 -10.49 -3.20 13.90
CA LEU A 99 -11.95 -3.30 13.73
C LEU A 99 -12.58 -4.51 14.44
N GLU A 100 -11.78 -5.50 14.83
CA GLU A 100 -12.22 -6.69 15.59
C GLU A 100 -12.33 -6.43 17.10
N ALA A 101 -11.95 -5.24 17.59
CA ALA A 101 -12.08 -4.91 19.00
C ALA A 101 -13.56 -4.96 19.44
N PRO A 102 -13.87 -5.39 20.68
CA PRO A 102 -15.24 -5.58 21.12
C PRO A 102 -16.04 -4.28 21.24
N THR A 103 -15.38 -3.13 21.54
CA THR A 103 -16.02 -1.83 21.74
C THR A 103 -15.50 -0.77 20.77
N ALA A 104 -16.30 0.29 20.54
CA ALA A 104 -15.88 1.44 19.73
C ALA A 104 -14.61 2.11 20.29
N LYS A 105 -14.52 2.24 21.61
CA LYS A 105 -13.32 2.75 22.28
C LYS A 105 -12.12 1.85 22.07
N GLY A 106 -12.30 0.53 22.15
CA GLY A 106 -11.25 -0.44 21.87
C GLY A 106 -10.77 -0.39 20.41
N VAL A 107 -11.67 -0.14 19.45
CA VAL A 107 -11.32 0.12 18.04
C VAL A 107 -10.47 1.37 17.94
N ALA A 108 -10.94 2.49 18.52
CA ALA A 108 -10.21 3.76 18.51
C ALA A 108 -8.83 3.63 19.17
N GLU A 109 -8.73 2.95 20.29
CA GLU A 109 -7.46 2.71 20.98
C GLU A 109 -6.46 1.94 20.10
N ARG A 110 -6.88 0.82 19.53
CA ARG A 110 -6.00 0.02 18.64
C ARG A 110 -5.55 0.81 17.43
N ILE A 111 -6.44 1.60 16.83
CA ILE A 111 -6.11 2.47 15.68
C ILE A 111 -5.12 3.55 16.08
N LEU A 112 -5.35 4.27 17.18
CA LEU A 112 -4.48 5.35 17.63
C LEU A 112 -3.10 4.84 18.04
N ARG A 113 -3.03 3.74 18.79
CA ARG A 113 -1.75 3.16 19.22
C ARG A 113 -0.98 2.55 18.03
N GLY A 114 -1.67 1.89 17.09
CA GLY A 114 -1.06 1.39 15.88
C GLY A 114 -0.51 2.52 14.99
N SER A 115 -1.28 3.60 14.83
CA SER A 115 -0.88 4.80 14.12
C SER A 115 0.35 5.46 14.76
N LEU A 116 0.34 5.63 16.10
CA LEU A 116 1.48 6.15 16.86
C LEU A 116 2.73 5.31 16.63
N ALA A 117 2.62 3.98 16.71
CA ALA A 117 3.75 3.08 16.52
C ALA A 117 4.42 3.25 15.15
N ILE A 118 3.61 3.36 14.09
CA ILE A 118 4.12 3.53 12.72
C ILE A 118 4.68 4.93 12.50
N GLN A 119 3.99 5.97 12.97
CA GLN A 119 4.36 7.35 12.73
C GLN A 119 5.61 7.80 13.51
N THR A 120 5.97 7.09 14.58
CA THR A 120 7.12 7.39 15.45
C THR A 120 8.12 6.24 15.55
N GLY A 121 8.03 5.25 14.65
CA GLY A 121 8.95 4.11 14.61
C GLY A 121 10.39 4.55 14.28
N THR A 122 11.38 3.78 14.77
CA THR A 122 12.79 4.11 14.58
C THR A 122 13.37 3.61 13.25
N THR A 123 12.69 2.69 12.56
CA THR A 123 13.15 2.06 11.33
C THR A 123 12.59 2.71 10.07
N ASP A 124 11.42 3.34 10.19
CA ASP A 124 10.69 3.95 9.09
C ASP A 124 10.70 5.49 9.19
N PRO A 125 10.41 6.21 8.12
CA PRO A 125 10.23 7.66 8.18
C PRO A 125 9.07 8.04 9.10
N HIS A 126 9.21 9.12 9.85
CA HIS A 126 8.16 9.63 10.72
C HIS A 126 6.98 10.20 9.91
N GLY A 127 5.78 10.17 10.50
CA GLY A 127 4.55 10.65 9.88
C GLY A 127 3.83 9.58 9.07
N CYS A 128 3.05 10.01 8.08
CA CYS A 128 2.19 9.13 7.27
C CYS A 128 2.33 9.45 5.78
N LEU A 129 2.61 8.42 4.96
CA LEU A 129 2.73 8.57 3.50
C LEU A 129 1.46 9.19 2.88
N GLY A 130 0.28 8.74 3.30
CA GLY A 130 -0.99 9.27 2.79
C GLY A 130 -1.20 10.75 3.13
N VAL A 131 -0.79 11.19 4.32
CA VAL A 131 -0.92 12.60 4.74
C VAL A 131 0.02 13.48 3.93
N ILE A 132 1.30 13.16 3.85
CA ILE A 132 2.27 13.98 3.09
C ILE A 132 1.94 14.04 1.60
N SER A 133 1.37 12.98 1.04
CA SER A 133 1.00 12.92 -0.37
C SER A 133 -0.28 13.69 -0.72
N THR A 134 -1.11 14.05 0.27
CA THR A 134 -2.33 14.84 0.04
C THR A 134 -2.16 16.32 0.37
N VAL A 135 -1.30 16.66 1.34
CA VAL A 135 -1.10 18.06 1.81
C VAL A 135 -0.19 18.82 0.87
N ALA A 136 0.82 18.19 0.29
CA ALA A 136 1.81 18.82 -0.60
C ALA A 136 1.56 18.42 -2.07
N CYS A 137 0.33 18.61 -2.58
CA CYS A 137 -0.03 18.16 -3.92
C CYS A 137 -0.34 19.35 -4.83
N THR A 138 0.37 19.44 -5.97
CA THR A 138 0.02 20.40 -7.04
C THR A 138 -1.02 19.79 -7.99
N ALA A 139 -1.54 20.62 -8.92
CA ALA A 139 -2.47 20.15 -9.94
C ALA A 139 -1.90 19.00 -10.83
N GLN A 140 -0.58 18.90 -10.93
CA GLN A 140 0.08 17.85 -11.74
C GLN A 140 0.05 16.47 -11.08
N ALA A 141 -0.18 16.39 -9.77
CA ALA A 141 -0.30 15.14 -9.00
C ALA A 141 -1.73 14.86 -8.52
N GLU A 142 -2.72 15.47 -9.15
CA GLU A 142 -4.13 15.36 -8.77
C GLU A 142 -4.62 13.91 -8.78
N SER A 143 -4.24 13.10 -9.79
CA SER A 143 -4.57 11.68 -9.87
C SER A 143 -4.05 10.87 -8.66
N ILE A 144 -2.87 11.23 -8.17
CA ILE A 144 -2.27 10.60 -6.98
C ILE A 144 -3.01 11.01 -5.71
N ARG A 145 -3.32 12.30 -5.58
CA ARG A 145 -4.12 12.82 -4.45
C ARG A 145 -5.47 12.13 -4.38
N ASP A 146 -6.16 12.07 -5.50
CA ASP A 146 -7.51 11.48 -5.58
C ASP A 146 -7.51 9.99 -5.27
N GLU A 147 -6.48 9.26 -5.70
CA GLU A 147 -6.32 7.85 -5.34
C GLU A 147 -6.08 7.66 -3.83
N VAL A 148 -5.20 8.45 -3.21
CA VAL A 148 -4.97 8.40 -1.76
C VAL A 148 -6.25 8.74 -0.99
N ILE A 149 -7.03 9.72 -1.46
CA ILE A 149 -8.32 10.07 -0.87
C ILE A 149 -9.31 8.91 -1.01
N ALA A 150 -9.42 8.27 -2.17
CA ALA A 150 -10.31 7.15 -2.40
C ALA A 150 -9.97 5.93 -1.52
N ARG A 151 -8.67 5.61 -1.36
CA ARG A 151 -8.22 4.54 -0.46
C ARG A 151 -8.58 4.84 1.00
N ARG A 152 -8.39 6.09 1.44
CA ARG A 152 -8.81 6.51 2.78
C ARG A 152 -10.31 6.40 2.97
N ALA A 153 -11.11 6.85 2.01
CA ALA A 153 -12.57 6.75 2.07
C ALA A 153 -13.06 5.30 2.24
N SER A 154 -12.40 4.33 1.64
CA SER A 154 -12.67 2.90 1.84
C SER A 154 -12.44 2.45 3.28
N SER A 155 -11.34 2.89 3.90
CA SER A 155 -11.04 2.60 5.32
C SER A 155 -12.02 3.30 6.26
N ASP A 156 -12.36 4.55 5.97
CA ASP A 156 -13.34 5.34 6.75
C ASP A 156 -14.74 4.71 6.68
N ALA A 157 -15.14 4.17 5.52
CA ALA A 157 -16.41 3.46 5.37
C ALA A 157 -16.45 2.17 6.22
N ALA A 158 -15.37 1.40 6.26
CA ALA A 158 -15.28 0.20 7.11
C ALA A 158 -15.36 0.56 8.60
N LEU A 159 -14.72 1.67 8.99
CA LEU A 159 -14.76 2.17 10.35
C LEU A 159 -16.16 2.69 10.73
N ALA A 160 -16.83 3.40 9.81
CA ALA A 160 -18.21 3.87 10.01
C ALA A 160 -19.16 2.68 10.23
N ALA A 161 -19.07 1.65 9.40
CA ALA A 161 -19.88 0.43 9.56
C ALA A 161 -19.62 -0.26 10.91
N ARG A 162 -18.36 -0.26 11.39
CA ARG A 162 -18.03 -0.80 12.71
C ARG A 162 -18.64 0.03 13.84
N PHE A 163 -18.61 1.35 13.75
CA PHE A 163 -19.20 2.25 14.76
C PHE A 163 -20.72 2.24 14.72
N GLU A 164 -21.35 2.10 13.54
CA GLU A 164 -22.80 1.88 13.44
C GLU A 164 -23.22 0.62 14.21
N ARG A 165 -22.48 -0.47 14.07
CA ARG A 165 -22.73 -1.70 14.81
C ARG A 165 -22.56 -1.46 16.32
N ALA A 166 -21.51 -0.76 16.75
CA ALA A 166 -21.27 -0.46 18.16
C ALA A 166 -22.42 0.40 18.76
N ARG A 167 -22.95 1.37 18.00
CA ARG A 167 -24.10 2.17 18.41
C ARG A 167 -25.34 1.30 18.59
N ALA A 168 -25.62 0.41 17.65
CA ALA A 168 -26.74 -0.52 17.73
C ALA A 168 -26.62 -1.50 18.91
N GLU A 169 -25.41 -1.82 19.34
CA GLU A 169 -25.08 -2.64 20.52
C GLU A 169 -25.12 -1.82 21.84
N GLY A 170 -25.39 -0.52 21.80
CA GLY A 170 -25.46 0.36 22.97
C GLY A 170 -24.10 0.68 23.61
N ASP A 171 -23.03 0.66 22.82
CA ASP A 171 -21.65 0.89 23.28
C ASP A 171 -21.39 2.39 23.57
N PHE A 172 -22.09 3.29 22.88
CA PHE A 172 -22.06 4.74 23.11
C PHE A 172 -23.44 5.39 22.87
N PRO A 173 -23.70 6.65 23.35
CA PRO A 173 -24.99 7.29 23.26
C PRO A 173 -25.51 7.41 21.82
N GLU A 174 -26.81 7.15 21.60
CA GLU A 174 -27.48 7.26 20.29
C GLU A 174 -27.39 8.66 19.66
N SER A 175 -27.24 9.69 20.52
CA SER A 175 -27.06 11.09 20.07
C SER A 175 -25.77 11.37 19.33
N ILE A 176 -24.81 10.42 19.37
CA ILE A 176 -23.52 10.56 18.70
C ILE A 176 -23.58 9.90 17.32
N ASP A 177 -23.29 10.70 16.30
CA ASP A 177 -23.19 10.21 14.94
C ASP A 177 -21.89 9.40 14.73
N PRO A 178 -21.96 8.11 14.33
CA PRO A 178 -20.81 7.29 14.00
C PRO A 178 -19.88 7.91 12.96
N GLN A 179 -20.44 8.60 11.96
CA GLN A 179 -19.63 9.28 10.95
C GLN A 179 -18.84 10.45 11.54
N ALA A 180 -19.40 11.18 12.51
CA ALA A 180 -18.67 12.21 13.24
C ALA A 180 -17.51 11.64 14.05
N LEU A 181 -17.67 10.44 14.64
CA LEU A 181 -16.57 9.75 15.34
C LEU A 181 -15.45 9.32 14.36
N VAL A 182 -15.81 8.85 13.17
CA VAL A 182 -14.80 8.54 12.12
C VAL A 182 -14.02 9.81 11.76
N THR A 183 -14.73 10.91 11.50
CA THR A 183 -14.09 12.20 11.15
C THR A 183 -13.18 12.69 12.27
N TYR A 184 -13.62 12.58 13.52
CA TYR A 184 -12.83 12.95 14.70
C TYR A 184 -11.56 12.12 14.81
N LEU A 185 -11.68 10.79 14.74
CA LEU A 185 -10.55 9.87 14.82
C LEU A 185 -9.53 10.12 13.69
N SER A 186 -10.03 10.29 12.46
CA SER A 186 -9.20 10.59 11.28
C SER A 186 -8.45 11.92 11.44
N ALA A 187 -9.10 12.96 11.98
CA ALA A 187 -8.46 14.25 12.24
C ALA A 187 -7.33 14.12 13.28
N ILE A 188 -7.54 13.36 14.36
CA ILE A 188 -6.49 13.10 15.37
C ILE A 188 -5.31 12.34 14.74
N MET A 189 -5.56 11.28 13.98
CA MET A 189 -4.52 10.50 13.31
C MET A 189 -3.70 11.33 12.33
N GLN A 190 -4.36 12.18 11.55
CA GLN A 190 -3.70 13.07 10.59
C GLN A 190 -2.89 14.16 11.30
N GLY A 191 -3.46 14.78 12.34
CA GLY A 191 -2.74 15.75 13.18
C GLY A 191 -1.52 15.14 13.85
N MET A 192 -1.64 13.91 14.36
CA MET A 192 -0.53 13.15 14.93
C MET A 192 0.56 12.86 13.89
N ALA A 193 0.18 12.50 12.65
CA ALA A 193 1.12 12.26 11.57
C ALA A 193 1.91 13.52 11.18
N VAL A 194 1.25 14.67 11.11
CA VAL A 194 1.89 15.96 10.84
C VAL A 194 2.90 16.30 11.95
N GLN A 195 2.50 16.15 13.20
CA GLN A 195 3.35 16.44 14.35
C GLN A 195 4.56 15.48 14.42
N ALA A 196 4.34 14.18 14.17
CA ALA A 196 5.43 13.20 14.12
C ALA A 196 6.44 13.54 13.01
N GLY A 197 5.95 13.89 11.82
CA GLY A 197 6.79 14.33 10.70
C GLY A 197 7.56 15.62 11.00
N ALA A 198 7.02 16.50 11.86
CA ALA A 198 7.68 17.71 12.34
C ALA A 198 8.66 17.47 13.52
N GLY A 199 8.83 16.21 13.96
CA GLY A 199 9.78 15.84 15.01
C GLY A 199 9.23 15.95 16.43
N THR A 200 7.91 16.00 16.62
CA THR A 200 7.31 15.94 17.95
C THR A 200 7.69 14.62 18.63
N PRO A 201 8.22 14.65 19.88
CA PRO A 201 8.58 13.45 20.61
C PRO A 201 7.40 12.49 20.79
N ARG A 202 7.68 11.18 20.71
CA ARG A 202 6.69 10.12 20.85
C ARG A 202 5.84 10.26 22.12
N GLU A 203 6.46 10.62 23.24
CA GLU A 203 5.81 10.76 24.53
C GLU A 203 4.70 11.82 24.52
N LYS A 204 4.88 12.91 23.76
CA LYS A 204 3.83 13.94 23.61
C LYS A 204 2.67 13.44 22.75
N LEU A 205 2.97 12.66 21.71
CA LEU A 205 1.93 12.07 20.86
C LEU A 205 1.19 10.94 21.61
N GLU A 206 1.87 10.23 22.49
CA GLU A 206 1.23 9.27 23.40
C GLU A 206 0.26 9.95 24.38
N GLN A 207 0.63 11.11 24.94
CA GLN A 207 -0.28 11.92 25.75
C GLN A 207 -1.52 12.39 24.96
N LEU A 208 -1.36 12.71 23.66
CA LEU A 208 -2.50 13.01 22.79
C LEU A 208 -3.43 11.79 22.65
N VAL A 209 -2.88 10.60 22.46
CA VAL A 209 -3.65 9.35 22.40
C VAL A 209 -4.41 9.12 23.73
N GLU A 210 -3.75 9.22 24.87
CA GLU A 210 -4.38 9.04 26.19
C GLU A 210 -5.50 10.07 26.42
N THR A 211 -5.25 11.34 26.09
CA THR A 211 -6.27 12.39 26.21
C THR A 211 -7.47 12.07 25.33
N THR A 212 -7.25 11.67 24.07
CA THR A 212 -8.32 11.29 23.16
C THR A 212 -9.16 10.14 23.69
N LEU A 213 -8.52 9.11 24.25
CA LEU A 213 -9.21 7.95 24.84
C LEU A 213 -9.96 8.30 26.14
N THR A 214 -9.48 9.28 26.88
CA THR A 214 -10.16 9.75 28.09
C THR A 214 -11.49 10.45 27.79
N VAL A 215 -11.54 11.23 26.69
CA VAL A 215 -12.75 11.96 26.25
C VAL A 215 -13.57 11.18 25.23
N TRP A 216 -13.14 9.96 24.86
CA TRP A 216 -13.85 9.13 23.90
C TRP A 216 -15.22 8.74 24.43
N PRO A 217 -16.32 8.92 23.68
CA PRO A 217 -17.64 8.51 24.11
C PRO A 217 -17.75 6.97 24.13
N GLY A 218 -18.36 6.45 25.19
CA GLY A 218 -18.61 5.01 25.34
C GLY A 218 -17.71 4.33 26.39
N LYS A 219 -17.88 3.02 26.44
CA LYS A 219 -17.25 2.13 27.46
C LYS A 219 -15.86 1.70 27.07
#